data_914e836f96606fa380b224db49ae8f2b
#
_entry.id   914e836f96606fa380b224db49ae8f2b
#
_cell.length_a   1.000
_cell.length_b   1.000
_cell.length_c   1.000
_cell.angle_alpha   90.00
_cell.angle_beta   90.00
_cell.angle_gamma   90.00
#
_symmetry.space_group_name_H-M   'P 1'
#
loop_
_entity.id
_entity.type
_entity.pdbx_description
1 polymer ?
#
loop_
_entity_poly.entity_id
_entity_poly.type
_entity_poly.pdbx_seq_one_letter_code
_entity_poly.pdbx_strand_id
1 'polypeptide(L)'
;MANLSVEILNDAADALRILWGDMRRSSAEKVYFNGNQSEVIELFYRALCAASGGNGLTAAELINAIVALLPGQTLTEFLEDEFFEMLIRRKLDVTDYLKPQTGTFSQIEFFRSNFLDIESGIAELRKLADGKRVNPAVKGCLSGKSIFSNPPARIVEVALMRDPFARSRTFRYLNGMFKPCNVKGIDPAKFYGFQGVREQFHSHLADFAAGKGNVPLLISSLPGLGKTQFSIAYTLCNPELTLIFAEPESLTDDLEKLIAELGLRKHRKFAVFFDDIEPDNINWYSFRTNVGGSASLPENIIFILASNYHFPINIISRGREIEFPVFDEIRCLEMVEDFLRDFGLKSAQENLATVIGAGYIEDFGQKKFTELSPRTLIRYLENFRRDANLRRRMLELSRQEMIVRPDAQLFYEFNIKLLRSLYGDSYIDQLRDEKLRQLGS
;
A
#
# COMPACT_ATOMS: atom_id res chain seq x y z
N MET A 1 36.92 -43.24 2.41
CA MET A 1 36.16 -42.22 1.65
C MET A 1 34.70 -42.53 1.86
N ALA A 2 33.86 -41.52 2.11
CA ALA A 2 32.42 -41.75 2.19
C ALA A 2 31.95 -42.27 0.82
N ASN A 3 31.13 -43.33 0.83
CA ASN A 3 30.54 -43.86 -0.41
C ASN A 3 29.36 -42.95 -0.76
N LEU A 4 29.56 -41.96 -1.65
CA LEU A 4 28.56 -41.01 -2.06
C LEU A 4 27.75 -41.57 -3.23
N SER A 5 26.45 -41.30 -3.24
CA SER A 5 25.60 -41.59 -4.38
C SER A 5 25.78 -40.54 -5.46
N VAL A 6 26.41 -40.88 -6.55
CA VAL A 6 26.64 -40.00 -7.71
C VAL A 6 25.32 -39.59 -8.35
N GLU A 7 24.34 -40.49 -8.39
CA GLU A 7 23.01 -40.22 -8.93
C GLU A 7 22.30 -39.11 -8.15
N ILE A 8 22.20 -39.21 -6.82
CA ILE A 8 21.58 -38.18 -5.95
C ILE A 8 22.27 -36.81 -6.10
N LEU A 9 23.60 -36.79 -6.20
CA LEU A 9 24.36 -35.56 -6.36
C LEU A 9 24.11 -34.89 -7.72
N ASN A 10 23.97 -35.70 -8.79
CA ASN A 10 23.65 -35.19 -10.12
C ASN A 10 22.21 -34.66 -10.19
N ASP A 11 21.25 -35.42 -9.62
CA ASP A 11 19.84 -34.99 -9.57
C ASP A 11 19.72 -33.67 -8.81
N ALA A 12 20.41 -33.51 -7.69
CA ALA A 12 20.44 -32.25 -6.93
C ALA A 12 21.09 -31.11 -7.72
N ALA A 13 22.17 -31.36 -8.45
CA ALA A 13 22.82 -30.36 -9.28
C ALA A 13 21.93 -29.93 -10.45
N ASP A 14 21.22 -30.85 -11.09
CA ASP A 14 20.28 -30.58 -12.17
C ASP A 14 19.06 -29.82 -11.64
N ALA A 15 18.51 -30.23 -10.50
CA ALA A 15 17.40 -29.51 -9.84
C ALA A 15 17.79 -28.09 -9.48
N LEU A 16 18.97 -27.87 -8.91
CA LEU A 16 19.47 -26.53 -8.60
C LEU A 16 19.64 -25.68 -9.87
N ARG A 17 20.14 -26.29 -10.96
CA ARG A 17 20.29 -25.61 -12.26
C ARG A 17 18.95 -25.26 -12.88
N ILE A 18 17.94 -26.08 -12.74
CA ILE A 18 16.57 -25.83 -13.22
C ILE A 18 15.98 -24.63 -12.47
N LEU A 19 16.03 -24.63 -11.15
CA LEU A 19 15.51 -23.53 -10.32
C LEU A 19 16.33 -22.25 -10.53
N TRP A 20 17.66 -22.35 -10.57
CA TRP A 20 18.58 -21.24 -10.79
C TRP A 20 18.54 -20.70 -12.23
N GLY A 21 18.40 -21.57 -13.22
CA GLY A 21 18.25 -21.19 -14.62
C GLY A 21 16.99 -20.35 -14.85
N ASP A 22 15.90 -20.70 -14.19
CA ASP A 22 14.67 -19.91 -14.23
C ASP A 22 14.84 -18.59 -13.47
N MET A 23 15.56 -18.58 -12.37
CA MET A 23 15.97 -17.36 -11.66
C MET A 23 16.84 -16.44 -12.53
N ARG A 24 17.77 -16.97 -13.34
CA ARG A 24 18.61 -16.17 -14.27
C ARG A 24 17.84 -15.63 -15.48
N ARG A 25 16.85 -16.34 -16.00
CA ARG A 25 16.05 -15.90 -17.15
C ARG A 25 15.20 -14.68 -16.88
N SER A 26 14.90 -14.41 -15.63
CA SER A 26 14.27 -13.15 -15.21
C SER A 26 15.28 -12.03 -14.91
N SER A 27 16.52 -12.17 -15.33
CA SER A 27 17.67 -11.29 -15.05
C SER A 27 17.69 -9.95 -15.82
N ALA A 28 16.66 -9.58 -16.56
CA ALA A 28 16.35 -8.17 -16.74
C ALA A 28 16.12 -7.45 -15.39
N GLU A 29 15.92 -8.23 -14.32
CA GLU A 29 15.75 -7.87 -12.91
C GLU A 29 17.02 -8.03 -12.05
N LYS A 30 18.21 -7.85 -12.63
CA LYS A 30 19.52 -7.90 -11.92
C LYS A 30 19.64 -6.98 -10.70
N VAL A 31 18.64 -6.18 -10.41
CA VAL A 31 18.65 -5.15 -9.36
C VAL A 31 18.41 -5.73 -7.95
N TYR A 32 17.93 -6.98 -7.81
CA TYR A 32 17.39 -7.47 -6.54
C TYR A 32 18.19 -8.57 -5.83
N PHE A 33 19.27 -9.07 -6.42
CA PHE A 33 20.16 -10.02 -5.73
C PHE A 33 21.34 -9.27 -5.12
N ASN A 34 21.44 -9.30 -3.79
CA ASN A 34 22.70 -8.97 -3.12
C ASN A 34 23.80 -9.92 -3.68
N GLY A 35 24.97 -9.39 -4.03
CA GLY A 35 26.03 -10.17 -4.65
C GLY A 35 26.38 -11.48 -3.95
N ASN A 36 26.23 -11.55 -2.61
CA ASN A 36 26.50 -12.74 -1.80
C ASN A 36 25.51 -13.90 -2.02
N GLN A 37 24.25 -13.63 -2.41
CA GLN A 37 23.23 -14.67 -2.63
C GLN A 37 23.55 -15.51 -3.87
N SER A 38 23.96 -14.86 -4.96
CA SER A 38 24.42 -15.55 -6.17
C SER A 38 25.62 -16.45 -5.89
N GLU A 39 26.53 -16.00 -5.05
CA GLU A 39 27.77 -16.69 -4.72
C GLU A 39 27.51 -18.00 -3.95
N VAL A 40 26.63 -17.98 -2.95
CA VAL A 40 26.29 -19.19 -2.18
C VAL A 40 25.70 -20.28 -3.07
N ILE A 41 24.78 -19.96 -3.97
CA ILE A 41 24.15 -20.93 -4.86
C ILE A 41 25.15 -21.47 -5.87
N GLU A 42 26.02 -20.64 -6.41
CA GLU A 42 27.08 -21.06 -7.34
C GLU A 42 28.09 -22.00 -6.64
N LEU A 43 28.53 -21.67 -5.44
CA LEU A 43 29.42 -22.49 -4.64
C LEU A 43 28.78 -23.84 -4.31
N PHE A 44 27.48 -23.83 -4.00
CA PHE A 44 26.77 -25.09 -3.72
C PHE A 44 26.63 -25.95 -4.96
N TYR A 45 26.29 -25.43 -6.10
CA TYR A 45 26.27 -26.15 -7.37
C TYR A 45 27.64 -26.77 -7.69
N ARG A 46 28.72 -26.00 -7.54
CA ARG A 46 30.09 -26.52 -7.74
C ARG A 46 30.47 -27.57 -6.75
N ALA A 47 30.00 -27.50 -5.50
CA ALA A 47 30.25 -28.52 -4.49
C ALA A 47 29.57 -29.83 -4.85
N LEU A 48 28.33 -29.80 -5.34
CA LEU A 48 27.61 -30.97 -5.85
C LEU A 48 28.34 -31.62 -7.03
N CYS A 49 28.75 -30.82 -8.02
CA CYS A 49 29.51 -31.29 -9.20
C CYS A 49 30.87 -31.88 -8.80
N ALA A 50 31.60 -31.27 -7.88
CA ALA A 50 32.88 -31.77 -7.42
C ALA A 50 32.72 -33.10 -6.68
N ALA A 51 31.69 -33.25 -5.85
CA ALA A 51 31.40 -34.47 -5.10
C ALA A 51 30.97 -35.59 -6.04
N SER A 52 30.12 -35.34 -7.03
CA SER A 52 29.67 -36.34 -8.02
C SER A 52 30.83 -36.79 -8.90
N GLY A 53 31.77 -35.89 -9.23
CA GLY A 53 33.03 -36.24 -9.96
C GLY A 53 34.08 -36.92 -9.09
N GLY A 54 33.80 -37.30 -7.86
CA GLY A 54 34.71 -38.01 -6.94
C GLY A 54 35.74 -37.11 -6.26
N ASN A 55 35.71 -35.81 -6.45
CA ASN A 55 36.62 -34.86 -5.80
C ASN A 55 36.07 -34.33 -4.47
N GLY A 56 36.03 -35.20 -3.47
CA GLY A 56 35.49 -34.88 -2.14
C GLY A 56 36.27 -33.78 -1.39
N LEU A 57 37.56 -33.58 -1.72
CA LEU A 57 38.35 -32.51 -1.09
C LEU A 57 37.90 -31.12 -1.57
N THR A 58 37.79 -30.93 -2.88
CA THR A 58 37.27 -29.68 -3.45
C THR A 58 35.83 -29.40 -3.01
N ALA A 59 34.98 -30.43 -2.93
CA ALA A 59 33.64 -30.28 -2.40
C ALA A 59 33.64 -29.76 -0.95
N ALA A 60 34.51 -30.27 -0.10
CA ALA A 60 34.64 -29.84 1.29
C ALA A 60 35.15 -28.39 1.41
N GLU A 61 36.09 -27.99 0.56
CA GLU A 61 36.58 -26.59 0.51
C GLU A 61 35.47 -25.62 0.10
N LEU A 62 34.66 -25.95 -0.89
CA LEU A 62 33.53 -25.16 -1.34
C LEU A 62 32.45 -25.04 -0.26
N ILE A 63 32.16 -26.12 0.46
CA ILE A 63 31.21 -26.09 1.60
C ILE A 63 31.77 -25.20 2.72
N ASN A 64 33.05 -25.19 3.02
CA ASN A 64 33.64 -24.30 4.00
C ASN A 64 33.47 -22.82 3.59
N ALA A 65 33.58 -22.51 2.29
CA ALA A 65 33.32 -21.18 1.78
C ALA A 65 31.85 -20.77 1.97
N ILE A 66 30.90 -21.69 1.73
CA ILE A 66 29.47 -21.45 2.00
C ILE A 66 29.24 -21.16 3.49
N VAL A 67 29.82 -21.94 4.39
CA VAL A 67 29.71 -21.70 5.85
C VAL A 67 30.18 -20.32 6.25
N ALA A 68 31.23 -19.83 5.63
CA ALA A 68 31.73 -18.46 5.89
C ALA A 68 30.77 -17.36 5.42
N LEU A 69 29.96 -17.63 4.39
CA LEU A 69 28.96 -16.71 3.87
C LEU A 69 27.61 -16.78 4.60
N LEU A 70 27.34 -17.85 5.34
CA LEU A 70 26.09 -18.10 6.06
C LEU A 70 26.29 -18.19 7.58
N PRO A 71 26.73 -17.12 8.27
CA PRO A 71 26.98 -17.17 9.69
C PRO A 71 25.66 -17.39 10.46
N GLY A 72 25.53 -18.55 11.12
CA GLY A 72 24.38 -18.87 11.97
C GLY A 72 23.11 -19.33 11.23
N GLN A 73 23.17 -19.53 9.91
CA GLN A 73 22.09 -20.04 9.07
C GLN A 73 22.48 -21.36 8.43
N THR A 74 21.52 -22.28 8.27
CA THR A 74 21.76 -23.52 7.50
C THR A 74 21.58 -23.25 5.99
N LEU A 75 22.23 -24.07 5.16
CA LEU A 75 22.07 -23.99 3.71
C LEU A 75 20.61 -24.25 3.30
N THR A 76 19.92 -25.17 3.99
CA THR A 76 18.50 -25.45 3.75
C THR A 76 17.63 -24.22 4.03
N GLU A 77 17.82 -23.55 5.17
CA GLU A 77 17.09 -22.31 5.50
C GLU A 77 17.36 -21.20 4.49
N PHE A 78 18.61 -21.04 4.10
CA PHE A 78 18.98 -20.04 3.08
C PHE A 78 18.28 -20.33 1.73
N LEU A 79 18.33 -21.56 1.24
CA LEU A 79 17.69 -21.95 -0.01
C LEU A 79 16.16 -21.85 0.07
N GLU A 80 15.57 -22.14 1.23
CA GLU A 80 14.14 -21.93 1.47
C GLU A 80 13.77 -20.46 1.41
N ASP A 81 14.53 -19.58 2.06
CA ASP A 81 14.29 -18.16 2.07
C ASP A 81 14.35 -17.58 0.65
N GLU A 82 15.38 -17.92 -0.13
CA GLU A 82 15.50 -17.53 -1.54
C GLU A 82 14.33 -18.06 -2.38
N PHE A 83 13.91 -19.28 -2.15
CA PHE A 83 12.81 -19.89 -2.86
C PHE A 83 11.47 -19.23 -2.50
N PHE A 84 11.22 -18.94 -1.22
CA PHE A 84 10.00 -18.22 -0.82
C PHE A 84 9.98 -16.78 -1.35
N GLU A 85 11.10 -16.09 -1.37
CA GLU A 85 11.22 -14.79 -2.02
C GLU A 85 10.87 -14.90 -3.51
N MET A 86 11.37 -15.92 -4.18
CA MET A 86 11.02 -16.20 -5.57
C MET A 86 9.52 -16.51 -5.75
N LEU A 87 8.92 -17.31 -4.87
CA LEU A 87 7.47 -17.60 -4.91
C LEU A 87 6.62 -16.36 -4.69
N ILE A 88 7.00 -15.50 -3.75
CA ILE A 88 6.27 -14.29 -3.39
C ILE A 88 6.42 -13.24 -4.48
N ARG A 89 7.62 -13.08 -5.04
CA ARG A 89 7.93 -12.05 -6.05
C ARG A 89 7.58 -12.45 -7.48
N ARG A 90 7.63 -13.73 -7.81
CA ARG A 90 7.47 -14.23 -9.17
C ARG A 90 6.19 -15.01 -9.39
N LYS A 91 5.17 -14.33 -9.92
CA LYS A 91 4.14 -14.90 -10.82
C LYS A 91 3.40 -16.19 -10.40
N LEU A 92 3.65 -16.76 -9.26
CA LEU A 92 2.76 -17.77 -8.76
C LEU A 92 1.56 -17.01 -8.21
N ASP A 93 0.49 -17.00 -8.96
CA ASP A 93 -0.78 -16.51 -8.45
C ASP A 93 -1.20 -17.43 -7.32
N VAL A 94 -0.75 -17.08 -6.10
CA VAL A 94 -0.96 -17.92 -4.91
C VAL A 94 -2.46 -18.06 -4.65
N THR A 95 -3.28 -17.14 -5.15
CA THR A 95 -4.74 -17.23 -5.06
C THR A 95 -5.31 -18.36 -5.92
N ASP A 96 -4.67 -18.71 -7.04
CA ASP A 96 -5.05 -19.89 -7.84
C ASP A 96 -4.79 -21.21 -7.09
N TYR A 97 -3.85 -21.24 -6.15
CA TYR A 97 -3.59 -22.42 -5.31
C TYR A 97 -4.63 -22.63 -4.21
N LEU A 98 -5.31 -21.58 -3.80
CA LEU A 98 -6.39 -21.66 -2.82
C LEU A 98 -7.73 -22.10 -3.45
N LYS A 99 -7.81 -22.15 -4.79
CA LYS A 99 -8.99 -22.64 -5.51
C LYS A 99 -8.78 -24.11 -5.92
N PRO A 100 -9.48 -25.07 -5.30
CA PRO A 100 -9.22 -26.51 -5.50
C PRO A 100 -9.52 -27.07 -6.92
N GLN A 101 -9.89 -26.24 -7.88
CA GLN A 101 -10.42 -26.68 -9.18
C GLN A 101 -9.53 -26.40 -10.38
N THR A 102 -8.38 -25.77 -10.22
CA THR A 102 -7.49 -25.46 -11.34
C THR A 102 -6.15 -26.18 -11.19
N GLY A 103 -5.62 -26.77 -12.25
CA GLY A 103 -4.40 -27.60 -12.29
C GLY A 103 -3.07 -26.98 -11.82
N THR A 104 -3.12 -25.97 -11.01
CA THR A 104 -2.00 -25.17 -10.47
C THR A 104 -1.17 -25.91 -9.40
N PHE A 105 -1.71 -26.96 -8.79
CA PHE A 105 -0.90 -27.86 -7.94
C PHE A 105 0.30 -28.46 -8.67
N SER A 106 0.25 -28.57 -9.99
CA SER A 106 1.35 -29.11 -10.79
C SER A 106 2.63 -28.25 -10.73
N GLN A 107 2.50 -26.94 -10.62
CA GLN A 107 3.67 -26.05 -10.54
C GLN A 107 4.35 -26.11 -9.16
N ILE A 108 3.58 -26.09 -8.07
CA ILE A 108 4.17 -26.27 -6.73
C ILE A 108 4.78 -27.66 -6.59
N GLU A 109 4.14 -28.68 -7.12
CA GLU A 109 4.68 -30.05 -7.08
C GLU A 109 5.98 -30.15 -7.87
N PHE A 110 6.09 -29.48 -9.01
CA PHE A 110 7.33 -29.34 -9.77
C PHE A 110 8.45 -28.69 -8.94
N PHE A 111 8.17 -27.57 -8.29
CA PHE A 111 9.14 -26.90 -7.43
C PHE A 111 9.50 -27.76 -6.20
N ARG A 112 8.50 -28.38 -5.59
CA ARG A 112 8.67 -29.27 -4.45
C ARG A 112 9.57 -30.44 -4.79
N SER A 113 9.35 -31.12 -5.92
CA SER A 113 10.16 -32.25 -6.39
C SER A 113 11.63 -31.83 -6.54
N ASN A 114 11.89 -30.73 -7.28
CA ASN A 114 13.26 -30.22 -7.45
C ASN A 114 13.92 -29.87 -6.10
N PHE A 115 13.17 -29.31 -5.15
CA PHE A 115 13.72 -28.96 -3.84
C PHE A 115 14.03 -30.19 -3.00
N LEU A 116 13.26 -31.27 -3.12
CA LEU A 116 13.53 -32.56 -2.45
C LEU A 116 14.80 -33.23 -3.00
N ASP A 117 15.07 -33.09 -4.30
CA ASP A 117 16.33 -33.56 -4.89
C ASP A 117 17.52 -32.76 -4.34
N ILE A 118 17.38 -31.43 -4.21
CA ILE A 118 18.39 -30.58 -3.56
C ILE A 118 18.61 -30.98 -2.10
N GLU A 119 17.54 -31.20 -1.32
CA GLU A 119 17.64 -31.66 0.08
C GLU A 119 18.38 -33.01 0.18
N SER A 120 18.09 -33.91 -0.75
CA SER A 120 18.79 -35.21 -0.84
C SER A 120 20.29 -35.02 -1.14
N GLY A 121 20.63 -34.05 -2.02
CA GLY A 121 22.03 -33.71 -2.30
C GLY A 121 22.74 -33.06 -1.10
N ILE A 122 22.08 -32.23 -0.32
CA ILE A 122 22.62 -31.69 0.94
C ILE A 122 22.90 -32.83 1.94
N ALA A 123 21.96 -33.77 2.08
CA ALA A 123 22.13 -34.92 2.96
C ALA A 123 23.31 -35.80 2.50
N GLU A 124 23.52 -35.95 1.20
CA GLU A 124 24.63 -36.69 0.62
C GLU A 124 25.97 -35.98 0.89
N LEU A 125 26.05 -34.66 0.66
CA LEU A 125 27.24 -33.87 1.00
C LEU A 125 27.56 -33.89 2.50
N ARG A 126 26.57 -34.01 3.38
CA ARG A 126 26.78 -34.15 4.82
C ARG A 126 27.59 -35.36 5.19
N LYS A 127 27.52 -36.47 4.40
CA LYS A 127 28.34 -37.67 4.63
C LYS A 127 29.84 -37.37 4.50
N LEU A 128 30.23 -36.39 3.66
CA LEU A 128 31.62 -35.91 3.60
C LEU A 128 32.05 -35.27 4.92
N ALA A 129 31.12 -34.59 5.57
CA ALA A 129 31.35 -33.91 6.84
C ALA A 129 31.38 -34.85 8.06
N ASP A 130 30.97 -36.12 7.93
CA ASP A 130 31.02 -37.11 8.98
C ASP A 130 32.41 -37.74 9.15
N GLY A 131 33.36 -37.47 8.25
CA GLY A 131 34.78 -37.84 8.39
C GLY A 131 35.47 -37.14 9.56
N LYS A 132 36.46 -37.79 10.19
CA LYS A 132 37.09 -37.42 11.48
C LYS A 132 37.82 -36.05 11.55
N ARG A 133 37.77 -35.19 10.51
CA ARG A 133 38.51 -33.92 10.41
C ARG A 133 37.70 -32.72 9.91
N VAL A 134 36.37 -32.74 9.93
CA VAL A 134 35.57 -31.67 9.40
C VAL A 134 35.08 -30.76 10.52
N ASN A 135 35.12 -29.45 10.26
CA ASN A 135 34.65 -28.38 11.14
C ASN A 135 33.18 -28.64 11.58
N PRO A 136 32.85 -28.61 12.89
CA PRO A 136 31.49 -28.76 13.39
C PRO A 136 30.49 -27.78 12.72
N ALA A 137 30.93 -26.58 12.33
CA ALA A 137 30.14 -25.58 11.63
C ALA A 137 29.61 -26.12 10.28
N VAL A 138 30.36 -26.95 9.58
CA VAL A 138 29.92 -27.58 8.31
C VAL A 138 28.76 -28.55 8.56
N LYS A 139 28.81 -29.34 9.61
CA LYS A 139 27.68 -30.21 9.98
C LYS A 139 26.42 -29.41 10.32
N GLY A 140 26.59 -28.30 11.04
CA GLY A 140 25.52 -27.39 11.36
C GLY A 140 24.90 -26.77 10.09
N CYS A 141 25.72 -26.25 9.20
CA CYS A 141 25.28 -25.62 7.95
C CYS A 141 24.52 -26.62 7.03
N LEU A 142 24.95 -27.86 6.95
CA LEU A 142 24.30 -28.91 6.15
C LEU A 142 23.22 -29.69 6.93
N SER A 143 22.75 -29.15 8.06
CA SER A 143 21.63 -29.70 8.82
C SER A 143 20.33 -29.00 8.46
N GLY A 144 19.23 -29.59 8.85
CA GLY A 144 17.91 -29.04 8.65
C GLY A 144 17.03 -29.95 7.79
N LYS A 145 15.73 -29.78 7.96
CA LYS A 145 14.71 -30.48 7.16
C LYS A 145 13.87 -29.39 6.51
N SER A 146 13.70 -29.50 5.20
CA SER A 146 12.99 -28.51 4.43
C SER A 146 11.48 -28.52 4.68
N ILE A 147 10.85 -27.33 4.63
CA ILE A 147 9.41 -27.17 4.57
C ILE A 147 8.81 -27.85 3.34
N PHE A 148 9.60 -28.01 2.26
CA PHE A 148 9.19 -28.67 1.02
C PHE A 148 8.95 -30.19 1.16
N SER A 149 9.36 -30.79 2.29
CA SER A 149 8.92 -32.12 2.66
C SER A 149 7.43 -32.23 3.01
N ASN A 150 6.75 -31.09 3.22
CA ASN A 150 5.32 -31.04 3.53
C ASN A 150 4.45 -31.04 2.26
N PRO A 151 3.14 -31.31 2.40
CA PRO A 151 2.20 -31.20 1.28
C PRO A 151 2.17 -29.79 0.67
N PRO A 152 1.86 -29.63 -0.62
CA PRO A 152 1.81 -28.34 -1.33
C PRO A 152 0.98 -27.28 -0.62
N ALA A 153 -0.19 -27.64 -0.05
CA ALA A 153 -1.04 -26.69 0.68
C ALA A 153 -0.31 -26.03 1.87
N ARG A 154 0.54 -26.79 2.58
CA ARG A 154 1.32 -26.23 3.70
C ARG A 154 2.44 -25.31 3.22
N ILE A 155 3.05 -25.60 2.08
CA ILE A 155 4.07 -24.74 1.47
C ILE A 155 3.45 -23.38 1.10
N VAL A 156 2.27 -23.40 0.47
CA VAL A 156 1.50 -22.17 0.16
C VAL A 156 1.17 -21.37 1.42
N GLU A 157 0.68 -22.04 2.45
CA GLU A 157 0.37 -21.39 3.73
C GLU A 157 1.58 -20.67 4.32
N VAL A 158 2.74 -21.31 4.33
CA VAL A 158 3.98 -20.72 4.82
C VAL A 158 4.46 -19.60 3.93
N ALA A 159 4.35 -19.72 2.59
CA ALA A 159 4.66 -18.64 1.66
C ALA A 159 3.79 -17.38 1.95
N LEU A 160 2.50 -17.58 2.13
CA LEU A 160 1.58 -16.48 2.49
C LEU A 160 1.92 -15.85 3.85
N MET A 161 2.34 -16.66 4.84
CA MET A 161 2.76 -16.15 6.14
C MET A 161 4.07 -15.35 6.08
N ARG A 162 4.95 -15.63 5.12
CA ARG A 162 6.21 -14.91 4.90
C ARG A 162 6.03 -13.62 4.11
N ASP A 163 4.92 -13.46 3.38
CA ASP A 163 4.61 -12.21 2.69
C ASP A 163 4.39 -11.09 3.72
N PRO A 164 5.17 -10.01 3.70
CA PRO A 164 5.01 -8.90 4.63
C PRO A 164 3.58 -8.33 4.61
N PHE A 165 2.91 -8.35 3.44
CA PHE A 165 1.55 -7.86 3.27
C PHE A 165 0.46 -8.81 3.78
N ALA A 166 0.79 -10.05 4.15
CA ALA A 166 -0.19 -10.99 4.71
C ALA A 166 -0.66 -10.58 6.13
N ARG A 167 0.17 -9.84 6.86
CA ARG A 167 -0.05 -9.51 8.28
C ARG A 167 -0.71 -8.15 8.53
N SER A 168 -0.75 -7.29 7.53
CA SER A 168 -1.33 -5.96 7.63
C SER A 168 -1.94 -5.54 6.30
N ARG A 169 -2.90 -4.62 6.36
CA ARG A 169 -3.48 -3.96 5.19
C ARG A 169 -3.02 -2.51 5.06
N THR A 170 -2.16 -2.04 5.96
CA THR A 170 -1.68 -0.66 5.97
C THR A 170 -0.17 -0.62 6.21
N PHE A 171 0.53 0.09 5.33
CA PHE A 171 1.99 0.21 5.34
C PHE A 171 2.43 1.64 5.10
N ARG A 172 3.63 1.97 5.57
CA ARG A 172 4.40 3.12 5.11
C ARG A 172 5.54 2.63 4.23
N TYR A 173 5.73 3.29 3.10
CA TYR A 173 6.88 3.11 2.24
C TYR A 173 7.91 4.19 2.55
N LEU A 174 9.07 3.79 3.05
CA LEU A 174 10.16 4.67 3.47
C LEU A 174 11.49 4.04 3.04
N ASN A 175 12.31 4.76 2.30
CA ASN A 175 13.65 4.32 1.88
C ASN A 175 13.66 2.91 1.23
N GLY A 176 12.70 2.64 0.37
CA GLY A 176 12.59 1.36 -0.33
C GLY A 176 12.04 0.20 0.50
N MET A 177 11.54 0.45 1.71
CA MET A 177 11.03 -0.58 2.62
C MET A 177 9.57 -0.34 3.00
N PHE A 178 8.78 -1.43 3.10
CA PHE A 178 7.40 -1.42 3.58
C PHE A 178 7.36 -1.73 5.08
N LYS A 179 6.93 -0.77 5.88
CA LYS A 179 6.76 -0.94 7.33
C LYS A 179 5.27 -0.97 7.66
N PRO A 180 4.76 -2.04 8.31
CA PRO A 180 3.38 -2.07 8.78
C PRO A 180 3.09 -0.86 9.67
N CYS A 181 1.94 -0.25 9.49
CA CYS A 181 1.47 0.84 10.33
C CYS A 181 0.02 0.62 10.77
N ASN A 182 -0.30 1.09 11.97
CA ASN A 182 -1.68 1.05 12.44
C ASN A 182 -2.38 2.34 12.04
N VAL A 183 -3.43 2.19 11.23
CA VAL A 183 -4.30 3.29 10.86
C VAL A 183 -5.68 3.03 11.45
N LYS A 184 -6.20 4.02 12.16
CA LYS A 184 -7.57 3.93 12.67
C LYS A 184 -8.52 3.96 11.48
N GLY A 185 -9.17 2.83 11.21
CA GLY A 185 -10.23 2.75 10.21
C GLY A 185 -11.36 3.70 10.56
N ILE A 186 -11.82 4.46 9.59
CA ILE A 186 -12.99 5.31 9.70
C ILE A 186 -14.07 4.67 8.84
N ASP A 187 -15.24 4.48 9.43
CA ASP A 187 -16.39 3.99 8.70
C ASP A 187 -16.85 5.09 7.70
N PRO A 188 -16.88 4.82 6.39
CA PRO A 188 -17.37 5.79 5.40
C PRO A 188 -18.79 6.29 5.67
N ALA A 189 -19.61 5.49 6.35
CA ALA A 189 -20.97 5.90 6.75
C ALA A 189 -20.98 7.05 7.78
N LYS A 190 -19.85 7.29 8.47
CA LYS A 190 -19.70 8.38 9.45
C LYS A 190 -19.12 9.66 8.87
N PHE A 191 -18.95 9.74 7.57
CA PHE A 191 -18.71 11.02 6.91
C PHE A 191 -20.03 11.73 6.68
N TYR A 192 -20.07 13.01 7.04
CA TYR A 192 -21.22 13.87 6.88
C TYR A 192 -20.98 14.87 5.76
N GLY A 193 -22.00 15.14 4.95
CA GLY A 193 -21.94 16.01 3.79
C GLY A 193 -21.08 15.44 2.64
N PHE A 194 -20.78 16.29 1.67
CA PHE A 194 -19.95 15.96 0.50
C PHE A 194 -20.39 14.70 -0.27
N GLN A 195 -21.70 14.47 -0.40
CA GLN A 195 -22.24 13.23 -0.96
C GLN A 195 -21.63 12.91 -2.35
N GLY A 196 -21.56 13.88 -3.25
CA GLY A 196 -21.00 13.68 -4.58
C GLY A 196 -19.52 13.27 -4.56
N VAL A 197 -18.73 13.80 -3.63
CA VAL A 197 -17.33 13.40 -3.41
C VAL A 197 -17.27 11.96 -2.87
N ARG A 198 -18.11 11.64 -1.89
CA ARG A 198 -18.20 10.29 -1.29
C ARG A 198 -18.52 9.23 -2.35
N GLU A 199 -19.50 9.51 -3.21
CA GLU A 199 -19.90 8.61 -4.29
C GLU A 199 -18.78 8.40 -5.31
N GLN A 200 -18.03 9.46 -5.66
CA GLN A 200 -16.89 9.38 -6.56
C GLN A 200 -15.74 8.54 -5.99
N PHE A 201 -15.39 8.74 -4.72
CA PHE A 201 -14.39 7.89 -4.05
C PHE A 201 -14.83 6.43 -4.01
N HIS A 202 -16.08 6.19 -3.58
CA HIS A 202 -16.62 4.84 -3.46
C HIS A 202 -16.59 4.12 -4.81
N SER A 203 -17.16 4.72 -5.85
CA SER A 203 -17.23 4.10 -7.16
C SER A 203 -15.84 3.83 -7.76
N HIS A 204 -14.93 4.80 -7.66
CA HIS A 204 -13.60 4.68 -8.25
C HIS A 204 -12.77 3.57 -7.60
N LEU A 205 -12.75 3.50 -6.27
CA LEU A 205 -11.99 2.47 -5.55
C LEU A 205 -12.68 1.10 -5.60
N ALA A 206 -14.01 1.05 -5.67
CA ALA A 206 -14.73 -0.20 -5.89
C ALA A 206 -14.48 -0.75 -7.30
N ASP A 207 -14.44 0.10 -8.33
CA ASP A 207 -14.09 -0.31 -9.69
C ASP A 207 -12.67 -0.84 -9.78
N PHE A 208 -11.71 -0.19 -9.13
CA PHE A 208 -10.35 -0.72 -9.02
C PHE A 208 -10.32 -2.06 -8.27
N ALA A 209 -11.00 -2.19 -7.14
CA ALA A 209 -11.11 -3.44 -6.40
C ALA A 209 -11.73 -4.57 -7.26
N ALA A 210 -12.67 -4.24 -8.15
CA ALA A 210 -13.29 -5.17 -9.10
C ALA A 210 -12.43 -5.45 -10.36
N GLY A 211 -11.26 -4.79 -10.52
CA GLY A 211 -10.37 -4.98 -11.68
C GLY A 211 -10.84 -4.27 -12.95
N LYS A 212 -11.67 -3.21 -12.85
CA LYS A 212 -12.20 -2.47 -14.01
C LYS A 212 -11.28 -1.35 -14.50
N GLY A 213 -10.15 -1.15 -13.85
CA GLY A 213 -9.14 -0.16 -14.22
C GLY A 213 -8.40 0.39 -13.01
N ASN A 214 -7.29 1.07 -13.26
CA ASN A 214 -6.38 1.59 -12.25
C ASN A 214 -5.93 3.03 -12.54
N VAL A 215 -6.83 3.82 -13.11
CA VAL A 215 -6.59 5.25 -13.36
C VAL A 215 -6.32 5.96 -12.04
N PRO A 216 -5.22 6.72 -11.91
CA PRO A 216 -4.91 7.45 -10.68
C PRO A 216 -6.01 8.40 -10.24
N LEU A 217 -6.21 8.51 -8.94
CA LEU A 217 -7.12 9.45 -8.32
C LEU A 217 -6.35 10.71 -7.89
N LEU A 218 -6.72 11.85 -8.43
CA LEU A 218 -6.12 13.14 -8.13
C LEU A 218 -7.12 13.94 -7.28
N ILE A 219 -6.68 14.38 -6.11
CA ILE A 219 -7.54 15.05 -5.16
C ILE A 219 -6.97 16.43 -4.87
N SER A 220 -7.67 17.46 -5.34
CA SER A 220 -7.35 18.85 -5.03
C SER A 220 -8.40 19.46 -4.12
N SER A 221 -7.99 20.13 -3.06
CA SER A 221 -8.91 20.85 -2.18
C SER A 221 -8.19 21.76 -1.21
N LEU A 222 -8.91 22.71 -0.66
CA LEU A 222 -8.45 23.51 0.47
C LEU A 222 -8.09 22.61 1.69
N PRO A 223 -7.17 23.06 2.56
CA PRO A 223 -6.85 22.36 3.79
C PRO A 223 -8.08 22.11 4.67
N GLY A 224 -8.07 21.02 5.43
CA GLY A 224 -9.13 20.72 6.40
C GLY A 224 -10.39 20.07 5.83
N LEU A 225 -10.53 19.89 4.50
CA LEU A 225 -11.71 19.29 3.87
C LEU A 225 -11.78 17.76 3.99
N GLY A 226 -10.70 17.10 4.44
CA GLY A 226 -10.74 15.67 4.77
C GLY A 226 -10.14 14.72 3.73
N LYS A 227 -9.35 15.21 2.76
CA LYS A 227 -8.67 14.39 1.73
C LYS A 227 -8.08 13.09 2.27
N THR A 228 -7.22 13.21 3.26
CA THR A 228 -6.55 12.06 3.90
C THR A 228 -7.55 11.08 4.48
N GLN A 229 -8.58 11.58 5.19
CA GLN A 229 -9.57 10.74 5.86
C GLN A 229 -10.44 9.98 4.85
N PHE A 230 -10.86 10.64 3.77
CA PHE A 230 -11.60 10.01 2.68
C PHE A 230 -10.75 8.93 1.98
N SER A 231 -9.50 9.24 1.64
CA SER A 231 -8.58 8.30 1.01
C SER A 231 -8.39 7.03 1.85
N ILE A 232 -8.17 7.19 3.16
CA ILE A 232 -8.03 6.07 4.10
C ILE A 232 -9.34 5.27 4.18
N ALA A 233 -10.47 5.93 4.45
CA ALA A 233 -11.73 5.26 4.72
C ALA A 233 -12.22 4.47 3.51
N TYR A 234 -12.23 5.09 2.33
CA TYR A 234 -12.71 4.45 1.10
C TYR A 234 -11.75 3.38 0.56
N THR A 235 -10.45 3.48 0.85
CA THR A 235 -9.54 2.37 0.58
C THR A 235 -9.79 1.19 1.52
N LEU A 236 -9.87 1.44 2.83
CA LEU A 236 -9.96 0.36 3.81
C LEU A 236 -11.35 -0.29 3.91
N CYS A 237 -12.42 0.36 3.44
CA CYS A 237 -13.73 -0.26 3.33
C CYS A 237 -13.77 -1.37 2.26
N ASN A 238 -12.82 -1.38 1.31
CA ASN A 238 -12.64 -2.47 0.36
C ASN A 238 -11.67 -3.49 0.96
N PRO A 239 -12.11 -4.70 1.35
CA PRO A 239 -11.27 -5.67 2.06
C PRO A 239 -10.10 -6.19 1.24
N GLU A 240 -10.19 -6.11 -0.09
CA GLU A 240 -9.15 -6.57 -1.02
C GLU A 240 -8.01 -5.57 -1.20
N LEU A 241 -8.19 -4.32 -0.79
CA LEU A 241 -7.18 -3.28 -0.97
C LEU A 241 -6.20 -3.23 0.20
N THR A 242 -4.93 -3.09 -0.14
CA THR A 242 -3.84 -2.75 0.80
C THR A 242 -3.47 -1.29 0.59
N LEU A 243 -3.47 -0.50 1.66
CA LEU A 243 -3.13 0.91 1.64
C LEU A 243 -1.64 1.11 1.94
N ILE A 244 -0.95 1.80 1.04
CA ILE A 244 0.45 2.17 1.19
C ILE A 244 0.54 3.69 1.30
N PHE A 245 1.05 4.20 2.40
CA PHE A 245 1.42 5.61 2.53
C PHE A 245 2.83 5.79 1.98
N ALA A 246 2.99 6.59 0.96
CA ALA A 246 4.27 6.95 0.39
C ALA A 246 4.50 8.47 0.53
N GLU A 247 5.75 8.87 0.74
CA GLU A 247 6.11 10.28 0.80
C GLU A 247 6.11 10.89 -0.60
N PRO A 248 5.75 12.17 -0.76
CA PRO A 248 5.73 12.85 -2.07
C PRO A 248 7.05 12.76 -2.83
N GLU A 249 8.19 12.75 -2.15
CA GLU A 249 9.53 12.62 -2.72
C GLU A 249 9.70 11.31 -3.50
N SER A 250 8.99 10.25 -3.07
CA SER A 250 9.01 8.96 -3.77
C SER A 250 8.44 9.03 -5.19
N LEU A 251 7.65 10.05 -5.52
CA LEU A 251 7.19 10.30 -6.89
C LEU A 251 8.34 10.67 -7.84
N THR A 252 9.42 11.25 -7.31
CA THR A 252 10.62 11.65 -8.07
C THR A 252 11.66 10.55 -8.04
N ASP A 253 12.02 10.04 -6.87
CA ASP A 253 13.25 9.30 -6.65
C ASP A 253 13.07 7.76 -6.71
N ASP A 254 11.97 7.24 -6.15
CA ASP A 254 11.78 5.80 -5.92
C ASP A 254 10.55 5.20 -6.62
N LEU A 255 9.86 5.96 -7.46
CA LEU A 255 8.57 5.56 -8.03
C LEU A 255 8.66 4.25 -8.83
N GLU A 256 9.68 4.10 -9.67
CA GLU A 256 9.87 2.90 -10.50
C GLU A 256 10.12 1.67 -9.64
N LYS A 257 10.91 1.82 -8.58
CA LYS A 257 11.18 0.75 -7.63
C LYS A 257 9.93 0.35 -6.84
N LEU A 258 9.14 1.33 -6.40
CA LEU A 258 7.86 1.10 -5.73
C LEU A 258 6.89 0.36 -6.65
N ILE A 259 6.73 0.79 -7.89
CA ILE A 259 5.88 0.14 -8.90
C ILE A 259 6.34 -1.30 -9.16
N ALA A 260 7.65 -1.50 -9.37
CA ALA A 260 8.21 -2.82 -9.65
C ALA A 260 7.95 -3.79 -8.49
N GLU A 261 8.19 -3.37 -7.25
CA GLU A 261 8.03 -4.20 -6.06
C GLU A 261 6.57 -4.59 -5.81
N LEU A 262 5.62 -3.66 -5.97
CA LEU A 262 4.20 -3.93 -5.80
C LEU A 262 3.61 -4.69 -7.00
N GLY A 263 4.05 -4.37 -8.22
CA GLY A 263 3.57 -5.00 -9.45
C GLY A 263 3.89 -6.48 -9.55
N LEU A 264 4.93 -6.95 -8.85
CA LEU A 264 5.25 -8.38 -8.76
C LEU A 264 4.19 -9.19 -7.99
N ARG A 265 3.43 -8.56 -7.10
CA ARG A 265 2.41 -9.21 -6.25
C ARG A 265 1.01 -9.15 -6.88
N LYS A 266 0.84 -9.75 -8.04
CA LYS A 266 -0.39 -9.70 -8.85
C LYS A 266 -1.65 -10.17 -8.12
N HIS A 267 -1.49 -10.99 -7.07
CA HIS A 267 -2.59 -11.51 -6.25
C HIS A 267 -3.12 -10.50 -5.24
N ARG A 268 -2.47 -9.32 -5.10
CA ARG A 268 -2.89 -8.25 -4.18
C ARG A 268 -3.13 -6.96 -4.92
N LYS A 269 -4.04 -6.16 -4.42
CA LYS A 269 -4.32 -4.82 -4.94
C LYS A 269 -3.84 -3.77 -3.96
N PHE A 270 -3.10 -2.79 -4.48
CA PHE A 270 -2.46 -1.75 -3.70
C PHE A 270 -3.00 -0.38 -4.08
N ALA A 271 -3.48 0.36 -3.09
CA ALA A 271 -3.73 1.78 -3.21
C ALA A 271 -2.55 2.53 -2.58
N VAL A 272 -1.75 3.20 -3.38
CA VAL A 272 -0.60 3.99 -2.93
C VAL A 272 -1.03 5.43 -2.78
N PHE A 273 -0.99 5.93 -1.57
CA PHE A 273 -1.46 7.25 -1.21
C PHE A 273 -0.30 8.19 -0.92
N PHE A 274 -0.25 9.27 -1.67
CA PHE A 274 0.67 10.39 -1.50
C PHE A 274 -0.14 11.58 -0.97
N ASP A 275 0.16 12.00 0.23
CA ASP A 275 -0.54 13.12 0.89
C ASP A 275 0.29 14.40 0.86
N ASP A 276 -0.39 15.55 0.99
CA ASP A 276 0.21 16.88 1.06
C ASP A 276 1.23 17.18 -0.06
N ILE A 277 0.91 16.74 -1.29
CA ILE A 277 1.74 17.01 -2.47
C ILE A 277 1.76 18.52 -2.75
N GLU A 278 2.95 19.06 -2.94
CA GLU A 278 3.18 20.38 -3.55
C GLU A 278 3.57 20.19 -5.02
N PRO A 279 2.63 20.35 -5.97
CA PRO A 279 2.83 19.94 -7.36
C PRO A 279 4.01 20.62 -8.07
N ASP A 280 4.34 21.84 -7.68
CA ASP A 280 5.46 22.60 -8.26
C ASP A 280 6.83 22.10 -7.80
N ASN A 281 6.88 21.37 -6.68
CA ASN A 281 8.11 20.80 -6.11
C ASN A 281 8.39 19.37 -6.60
N ILE A 282 7.47 18.77 -7.37
CA ILE A 282 7.60 17.38 -7.86
C ILE A 282 8.14 17.37 -9.29
N ASN A 283 9.18 16.57 -9.52
CA ASN A 283 9.56 16.20 -10.88
C ASN A 283 8.63 15.10 -11.42
N TRP A 284 7.64 15.49 -12.20
CA TRP A 284 6.61 14.61 -12.74
C TRP A 284 7.10 13.69 -13.88
N TYR A 285 8.39 13.66 -14.21
CA TYR A 285 8.88 12.85 -15.32
C TYR A 285 8.64 11.36 -15.12
N SER A 286 9.05 10.79 -13.99
CA SER A 286 8.82 9.37 -13.65
C SER A 286 7.34 9.03 -13.60
N PHE A 287 6.50 9.89 -13.01
CA PHE A 287 5.06 9.68 -13.00
C PHE A 287 4.49 9.63 -14.42
N ARG A 288 4.82 10.60 -15.28
CA ARG A 288 4.32 10.65 -16.66
C ARG A 288 4.76 9.46 -17.50
N THR A 289 5.94 8.93 -17.25
CA THR A 289 6.48 7.78 -18.00
C THR A 289 5.78 6.49 -17.59
N ASN A 290 5.52 6.30 -16.30
CA ASN A 290 4.96 5.08 -15.72
C ASN A 290 3.42 5.10 -15.65
N VAL A 291 2.77 6.26 -15.83
CA VAL A 291 1.32 6.42 -15.76
C VAL A 291 0.80 7.04 -17.06
N GLY A 292 0.27 6.21 -17.94
CA GLY A 292 -0.26 6.63 -19.25
C GLY A 292 0.80 7.09 -20.24
N GLY A 293 2.06 6.68 -20.04
CA GLY A 293 3.19 6.92 -20.94
C GLY A 293 3.59 5.67 -21.74
N SER A 294 4.89 5.49 -21.97
CA SER A 294 5.46 4.32 -22.65
C SER A 294 5.36 3.03 -21.82
N ALA A 295 5.28 3.14 -20.50
CA ALA A 295 5.00 2.04 -19.59
C ALA A 295 3.56 2.19 -19.05
N SER A 296 2.89 1.07 -18.80
CA SER A 296 1.59 1.04 -18.15
C SER A 296 1.76 0.72 -16.67
N LEU A 297 1.03 1.42 -15.82
CA LEU A 297 0.94 1.08 -14.40
C LEU A 297 0.38 -0.36 -14.27
N PRO A 298 1.02 -1.25 -13.47
CA PRO A 298 0.49 -2.58 -13.23
C PRO A 298 -0.96 -2.56 -12.75
N GLU A 299 -1.80 -3.46 -13.26
CA GLU A 299 -3.25 -3.49 -13.01
C GLU A 299 -3.63 -3.64 -11.52
N ASN A 300 -2.69 -4.08 -10.70
CA ASN A 300 -2.87 -4.27 -9.27
C ASN A 300 -2.46 -3.05 -8.42
N ILE A 301 -2.11 -1.92 -9.05
CA ILE A 301 -1.70 -0.69 -8.36
C ILE A 301 -2.60 0.47 -8.80
N ILE A 302 -3.10 1.24 -7.85
CA ILE A 302 -3.71 2.54 -8.09
C ILE A 302 -2.99 3.60 -7.26
N PHE A 303 -2.78 4.78 -7.84
CA PHE A 303 -2.26 5.94 -7.12
C PHE A 303 -3.40 6.85 -6.67
N ILE A 304 -3.28 7.35 -5.45
CA ILE A 304 -4.14 8.39 -4.88
C ILE A 304 -3.22 9.54 -4.50
N LEU A 305 -3.36 10.66 -5.18
CA LEU A 305 -2.55 11.85 -4.99
C LEU A 305 -3.40 12.95 -4.39
N ALA A 306 -3.02 13.46 -3.22
CA ALA A 306 -3.74 14.52 -2.55
C ALA A 306 -2.88 15.79 -2.41
N SER A 307 -3.45 16.93 -2.77
CA SER A 307 -2.80 18.23 -2.74
C SER A 307 -3.72 19.32 -2.20
N ASN A 308 -3.14 20.35 -1.61
CA ASN A 308 -3.80 21.60 -1.31
C ASN A 308 -3.81 22.57 -2.50
N TYR A 309 -3.13 22.18 -3.58
CA TYR A 309 -2.96 22.96 -4.81
C TYR A 309 -3.54 22.20 -6.00
N HIS A 310 -3.79 22.91 -7.10
CA HIS A 310 -4.19 22.27 -8.36
C HIS A 310 -3.03 21.51 -8.98
N PHE A 311 -3.34 20.38 -9.56
CA PHE A 311 -2.37 19.59 -10.31
C PHE A 311 -2.11 20.21 -11.69
N PRO A 312 -0.90 20.07 -12.27
CA PRO A 312 -0.63 20.50 -13.63
C PRO A 312 -1.51 19.75 -14.65
N ILE A 313 -1.90 20.45 -15.72
CA ILE A 313 -2.81 19.91 -16.76
C ILE A 313 -2.34 18.58 -17.35
N ASN A 314 -1.01 18.41 -17.52
CA ASN A 314 -0.40 17.20 -18.03
C ASN A 314 -0.46 16.01 -17.02
N ILE A 315 -0.79 16.27 -15.77
CA ILE A 315 -1.04 15.25 -14.75
C ILE A 315 -2.54 14.96 -14.67
N ILE A 316 -3.38 16.01 -14.68
CA ILE A 316 -4.85 15.87 -14.69
C ILE A 316 -5.29 14.96 -15.85
N SER A 317 -4.69 15.10 -17.05
CA SER A 317 -5.01 14.28 -18.21
C SER A 317 -4.71 12.77 -18.05
N ARG A 318 -3.99 12.37 -17.00
CA ARG A 318 -3.61 10.97 -16.71
C ARG A 318 -4.35 10.35 -15.53
N GLY A 319 -5.19 11.12 -14.87
CA GLY A 319 -5.92 10.71 -13.69
C GLY A 319 -7.39 11.10 -13.74
N ARG A 320 -8.13 10.66 -12.74
CA ARG A 320 -9.48 11.14 -12.45
C ARG A 320 -9.38 12.17 -11.34
N GLU A 321 -9.74 13.40 -11.63
CA GLU A 321 -9.76 14.46 -10.64
C GLU A 321 -11.04 14.42 -9.80
N ILE A 322 -10.88 14.56 -8.49
CA ILE A 322 -11.96 14.83 -7.54
C ILE A 322 -11.64 16.16 -6.86
N GLU A 323 -12.48 17.13 -7.12
CA GLU A 323 -12.41 18.41 -6.47
C GLU A 323 -13.43 18.48 -5.32
N PHE A 324 -12.96 18.85 -4.13
CA PHE A 324 -13.84 19.10 -3.02
C PHE A 324 -14.42 20.50 -3.15
N PRO A 325 -15.75 20.66 -3.05
CA PRO A 325 -16.34 21.98 -3.01
C PRO A 325 -15.87 22.73 -1.76
N VAL A 326 -15.80 24.03 -1.88
CA VAL A 326 -15.45 24.93 -0.78
C VAL A 326 -16.40 24.73 0.39
N PHE A 327 -15.87 24.74 1.62
CA PHE A 327 -16.68 24.64 2.81
C PHE A 327 -17.36 25.99 3.11
N ASP A 328 -18.66 26.04 2.82
CA ASP A 328 -19.52 27.20 2.95
C ASP A 328 -20.68 26.93 3.92
N GLU A 329 -21.61 27.88 4.04
CA GLU A 329 -22.84 27.76 4.85
C GLU A 329 -23.63 26.49 4.43
N ILE A 330 -23.82 26.30 3.13
CA ILE A 330 -24.62 25.18 2.60
C ILE A 330 -23.99 23.84 3.01
N ARG A 331 -22.69 23.70 2.83
CA ARG A 331 -21.97 22.47 3.19
C ARG A 331 -21.94 22.26 4.70
N CYS A 332 -21.85 23.34 5.48
CA CYS A 332 -21.98 23.28 6.94
C CYS A 332 -23.34 22.69 7.34
N LEU A 333 -24.44 23.22 6.78
CA LEU A 333 -25.78 22.73 7.09
C LEU A 333 -26.00 21.29 6.63
N GLU A 334 -25.59 20.92 5.41
CA GLU A 334 -25.63 19.52 4.92
C GLU A 334 -24.94 18.54 5.90
N MET A 335 -23.76 18.92 6.39
CA MET A 335 -23.02 18.08 7.34
C MET A 335 -23.75 17.96 8.68
N VAL A 336 -24.35 19.05 9.18
CA VAL A 336 -25.10 19.02 10.42
C VAL A 336 -26.37 18.19 10.27
N GLU A 337 -27.08 18.28 9.15
CA GLU A 337 -28.28 17.47 8.86
C GLU A 337 -27.95 15.97 8.80
N ASP A 338 -26.88 15.59 8.10
CA ASP A 338 -26.40 14.22 8.04
C ASP A 338 -26.05 13.68 9.45
N PHE A 339 -25.36 14.51 10.26
CA PHE A 339 -25.05 14.17 11.64
C PHE A 339 -26.32 13.98 12.49
N LEU A 340 -27.31 14.87 12.36
CA LEU A 340 -28.58 14.76 13.11
C LEU A 340 -29.36 13.51 12.72
N ARG A 341 -29.30 13.10 11.44
CA ARG A 341 -29.91 11.88 10.94
C ARG A 341 -29.24 10.66 11.55
N ASP A 342 -27.91 10.61 11.61
CA ASP A 342 -27.15 9.54 12.27
C ASP A 342 -27.40 9.51 13.79
N PHE A 343 -27.59 10.68 14.40
CA PHE A 343 -27.91 10.83 15.82
C PHE A 343 -29.36 10.44 16.18
N GLY A 344 -30.22 10.20 15.17
CA GLY A 344 -31.62 9.75 15.36
C GLY A 344 -32.63 10.85 15.62
N LEU A 345 -32.30 12.12 15.38
CA LEU A 345 -33.19 13.26 15.54
C LEU A 345 -33.87 13.59 14.20
N LYS A 346 -35.03 12.97 13.91
CA LYS A 346 -35.66 13.03 12.56
C LYS A 346 -36.64 14.18 12.31
N SER A 347 -37.23 14.83 13.29
CA SER A 347 -38.45 15.61 13.07
C SER A 347 -38.35 17.13 13.24
N ALA A 348 -37.19 17.67 13.59
CA ALA A 348 -37.00 19.13 13.73
C ALA A 348 -35.73 19.60 13.03
N GLN A 349 -35.34 18.93 11.94
CA GLN A 349 -33.98 18.90 11.44
C GLN A 349 -33.51 20.22 10.86
N GLU A 350 -34.30 20.89 10.03
CA GLU A 350 -33.87 22.13 9.36
C GLU A 350 -33.56 23.27 10.34
N ASN A 351 -34.50 23.55 11.26
CA ASN A 351 -34.30 24.58 12.26
C ASN A 351 -33.18 24.24 13.24
N LEU A 352 -33.08 22.97 13.66
CA LEU A 352 -32.02 22.53 14.55
C LEU A 352 -30.65 22.55 13.88
N ALA A 353 -30.57 22.13 12.62
CA ALA A 353 -29.32 22.22 11.83
C ALA A 353 -28.86 23.67 11.72
N THR A 354 -29.78 24.57 11.41
CA THR A 354 -29.49 26.02 11.31
C THR A 354 -28.97 26.58 12.62
N VAL A 355 -29.62 26.28 13.75
CA VAL A 355 -29.16 26.71 15.08
C VAL A 355 -27.80 26.15 15.48
N ILE A 356 -27.55 24.88 15.19
CA ILE A 356 -26.24 24.24 15.45
C ILE A 356 -25.17 24.90 14.59
N GLY A 357 -25.43 25.13 13.30
CA GLY A 357 -24.51 25.82 12.40
C GLY A 357 -24.21 27.25 12.87
N ALA A 358 -25.22 28.02 13.31
CA ALA A 358 -25.04 29.35 13.87
C ALA A 358 -24.19 29.30 15.15
N GLY A 359 -24.44 28.34 16.05
CA GLY A 359 -23.64 28.18 17.25
C GLY A 359 -22.18 27.80 16.98
N TYR A 360 -21.93 27.02 15.92
CA TYR A 360 -20.55 26.72 15.47
C TYR A 360 -19.84 28.02 14.99
N ILE A 361 -20.51 28.87 14.23
CA ILE A 361 -19.98 30.13 13.77
C ILE A 361 -19.76 31.11 14.93
N GLU A 362 -20.67 31.16 15.90
CA GLU A 362 -20.49 31.92 17.13
C GLU A 362 -19.22 31.49 17.89
N ASP A 363 -19.01 30.20 18.03
CA ASP A 363 -17.82 29.64 18.69
C ASP A 363 -16.53 29.98 17.91
N PHE A 364 -16.57 30.03 16.59
CA PHE A 364 -15.46 30.51 15.79
C PHE A 364 -15.20 31.99 16.04
N GLY A 365 -16.26 32.87 16.04
CA GLY A 365 -16.14 34.29 16.38
C GLY A 365 -15.56 34.55 17.78
N GLN A 366 -15.85 33.64 18.73
CA GLN A 366 -15.27 33.62 20.07
C GLN A 366 -13.84 33.03 20.14
N LYS A 367 -13.23 32.71 18.97
CA LYS A 367 -11.88 32.13 18.85
C LYS A 367 -11.69 30.78 19.52
N LYS A 368 -12.76 30.00 19.68
CA LYS A 368 -12.67 28.61 20.16
C LYS A 368 -12.12 27.66 19.07
N PHE A 369 -12.26 28.07 17.82
CA PHE A 369 -11.69 27.41 16.64
C PHE A 369 -10.84 28.41 15.87
N THR A 370 -9.77 27.88 15.25
CA THR A 370 -8.82 28.69 14.45
C THR A 370 -9.17 28.70 12.96
N GLU A 371 -10.05 27.77 12.52
CA GLU A 371 -10.44 27.58 11.14
C GLU A 371 -11.92 27.23 11.02
N LEU A 372 -12.53 27.60 9.90
CA LEU A 372 -13.85 27.11 9.48
C LEU A 372 -13.63 25.97 8.50
N SER A 373 -13.83 24.72 8.97
CA SER A 373 -13.59 23.53 8.18
C SER A 373 -14.46 22.36 8.65
N PRO A 374 -14.68 21.33 7.82
CA PRO A 374 -15.30 20.08 8.25
C PRO A 374 -14.65 19.49 9.51
N ARG A 375 -13.33 19.60 9.63
CA ARG A 375 -12.58 19.10 10.80
C ARG A 375 -13.03 19.75 12.10
N THR A 376 -13.20 21.07 12.11
CA THR A 376 -13.61 21.80 13.31
C THR A 376 -15.11 21.69 13.55
N LEU A 377 -15.92 21.62 12.51
CA LEU A 377 -17.35 21.34 12.63
C LEU A 377 -17.60 19.95 13.27
N ILE A 378 -16.89 18.91 12.83
CA ILE A 378 -17.01 17.57 13.43
C ILE A 378 -16.68 17.60 14.93
N ARG A 379 -15.65 18.36 15.34
CA ARG A 379 -15.33 18.54 16.77
C ARG A 379 -16.47 19.22 17.53
N TYR A 380 -17.08 20.21 16.92
CA TYR A 380 -18.24 20.90 17.51
C TYR A 380 -19.43 19.93 17.65
N LEU A 381 -19.74 19.15 16.62
CA LEU A 381 -20.79 18.14 16.62
C LEU A 381 -20.54 17.01 17.64
N GLU A 382 -19.31 16.60 17.84
CA GLU A 382 -18.96 15.66 18.90
C GLU A 382 -19.18 16.25 20.31
N ASN A 383 -18.94 17.55 20.49
CA ASN A 383 -19.30 18.23 21.73
C ASN A 383 -20.81 18.29 21.92
N PHE A 384 -21.57 18.60 20.85
CA PHE A 384 -23.02 18.53 20.89
C PHE A 384 -23.52 17.12 21.26
N ARG A 385 -22.91 16.07 20.74
CA ARG A 385 -23.23 14.68 21.09
C ARG A 385 -23.00 14.37 22.57
N ARG A 386 -21.97 14.92 23.19
CA ARG A 386 -21.56 14.62 24.58
C ARG A 386 -22.24 15.51 25.62
N ASP A 387 -22.46 16.79 25.33
CA ASP A 387 -22.96 17.79 26.26
C ASP A 387 -24.49 17.89 26.21
N ALA A 388 -25.15 17.36 27.25
CA ALA A 388 -26.59 17.40 27.39
C ALA A 388 -27.14 18.83 27.56
N ASN A 389 -26.39 19.75 28.17
CA ASN A 389 -26.81 21.14 28.36
C ASN A 389 -26.77 21.89 27.01
N LEU A 390 -25.69 21.69 26.22
CA LEU A 390 -25.58 22.24 24.89
C LEU A 390 -26.75 21.73 24.01
N ARG A 391 -27.04 20.42 24.02
CA ARG A 391 -28.18 19.86 23.29
C ARG A 391 -29.52 20.50 23.69
N ARG A 392 -29.78 20.61 24.99
CA ARG A 392 -31.01 21.22 25.49
C ARG A 392 -31.14 22.66 25.00
N ARG A 393 -30.10 23.47 25.16
CA ARG A 393 -30.06 24.86 24.68
C ARG A 393 -30.34 24.94 23.19
N MET A 394 -29.69 24.13 22.35
CA MET A 394 -29.90 24.17 20.89
C MET A 394 -31.32 23.72 20.50
N LEU A 395 -31.87 22.72 21.20
CA LEU A 395 -33.28 22.30 21.01
C LEU A 395 -34.31 23.40 21.43
N GLU A 396 -34.02 24.13 22.46
CA GLU A 396 -34.87 25.28 22.87
C GLU A 396 -34.81 26.39 21.86
N LEU A 397 -33.61 26.75 21.38
CA LEU A 397 -33.42 27.78 20.34
C LEU A 397 -34.08 27.39 19.00
N SER A 398 -34.05 26.10 18.62
CA SER A 398 -34.66 25.64 17.35
C SER A 398 -36.22 25.73 17.33
N ARG A 399 -36.86 25.96 18.48
CA ARG A 399 -38.32 26.13 18.61
C ARG A 399 -38.74 27.61 18.56
N GLN A 400 -37.82 28.54 18.47
CA GLN A 400 -38.13 29.97 18.40
C GLN A 400 -38.63 30.32 17.00
N GLU A 401 -39.45 31.36 16.89
CA GLU A 401 -39.98 31.85 15.61
C GLU A 401 -38.91 32.48 14.75
N MET A 402 -37.93 33.15 15.36
CA MET A 402 -36.77 33.76 14.66
C MET A 402 -35.52 32.87 14.89
N ILE A 403 -35.06 32.25 13.83
CA ILE A 403 -33.86 31.40 13.86
C ILE A 403 -32.70 32.18 13.21
N VAL A 404 -31.61 32.30 13.96
CA VAL A 404 -30.36 32.88 13.44
C VAL A 404 -29.70 31.84 12.54
N ARG A 405 -29.42 32.23 11.29
CA ARG A 405 -28.66 31.39 10.34
C ARG A 405 -27.16 31.57 10.53
N PRO A 406 -26.35 30.57 10.13
CA PRO A 406 -24.91 30.74 10.03
C PRO A 406 -24.57 31.94 9.13
N ASP A 407 -23.55 32.69 9.50
CA ASP A 407 -23.14 33.86 8.72
C ASP A 407 -22.33 33.41 7.47
N ALA A 408 -22.97 33.45 6.31
CA ALA A 408 -22.37 33.12 5.03
C ALA A 408 -21.17 34.03 4.66
N GLN A 409 -21.21 35.32 5.11
CA GLN A 409 -20.12 36.24 4.86
C GLN A 409 -18.83 35.83 5.56
N LEU A 410 -18.92 35.32 6.79
CA LEU A 410 -17.75 34.82 7.52
C LEU A 410 -17.08 33.59 6.82
N PHE A 411 -17.89 32.69 6.27
CA PHE A 411 -17.35 31.60 5.45
C PHE A 411 -16.63 32.14 4.21
N TYR A 412 -17.23 33.05 3.52
CA TYR A 412 -16.65 33.67 2.33
C TYR A 412 -15.31 34.35 2.65
N GLU A 413 -15.28 35.20 3.65
CA GLU A 413 -14.07 35.94 4.08
C GLU A 413 -12.95 34.97 4.50
N PHE A 414 -13.30 33.92 5.25
CA PHE A 414 -12.34 32.89 5.66
C PHE A 414 -11.75 32.17 4.44
N ASN A 415 -12.58 31.73 3.50
CA ASN A 415 -12.15 31.02 2.30
C ASN A 415 -11.28 31.91 1.39
N ILE A 416 -11.65 33.17 1.20
CA ILE A 416 -10.83 34.15 0.43
C ILE A 416 -9.46 34.34 1.10
N LYS A 417 -9.42 34.47 2.43
CA LYS A 417 -8.17 34.58 3.17
C LYS A 417 -7.29 33.32 2.98
N LEU A 418 -7.90 32.13 3.00
CA LEU A 418 -7.21 30.87 2.81
C LEU A 418 -6.68 30.72 1.38
N LEU A 419 -7.49 31.01 0.36
CA LEU A 419 -7.08 31.02 -1.05
C LEU A 419 -5.94 32.01 -1.31
N ARG A 420 -6.03 33.21 -0.73
CA ARG A 420 -4.96 34.22 -0.81
C ARG A 420 -3.65 33.71 -0.21
N SER A 421 -3.72 32.98 0.90
CA SER A 421 -2.55 32.38 1.55
C SER A 421 -1.89 31.29 0.70
N LEU A 422 -2.67 30.54 -0.08
CA LEU A 422 -2.18 29.44 -0.92
C LEU A 422 -1.68 29.92 -2.28
N TYR A 423 -2.41 30.82 -2.93
CA TYR A 423 -2.19 31.16 -4.34
C TYR A 423 -1.77 32.62 -4.57
N GLY A 424 -1.77 33.45 -3.51
CA GLY A 424 -1.46 34.87 -3.61
C GLY A 424 -2.62 35.75 -4.09
N ASP A 425 -2.39 37.08 -4.10
CA ASP A 425 -3.42 38.05 -4.45
C ASP A 425 -3.84 38.01 -5.93
N SER A 426 -2.89 37.73 -6.83
CA SER A 426 -3.17 37.67 -8.28
C SER A 426 -4.18 36.58 -8.66
N TYR A 427 -4.21 35.47 -7.95
CA TYR A 427 -5.20 34.40 -8.15
C TYR A 427 -6.61 34.87 -7.75
N ILE A 428 -6.73 35.59 -6.67
CA ILE A 428 -8.01 36.12 -6.20
C ILE A 428 -8.57 37.11 -7.22
N ASP A 429 -7.74 37.99 -7.80
CA ASP A 429 -8.15 38.93 -8.83
C ASP A 429 -8.63 38.22 -10.10
N GLN A 430 -7.94 37.13 -10.52
CA GLN A 430 -8.39 36.30 -11.65
C GLN A 430 -9.76 35.66 -11.39
N LEU A 431 -9.98 35.06 -10.22
CA LEU A 431 -11.26 34.46 -9.85
C LEU A 431 -12.38 35.47 -9.85
N ARG A 432 -12.11 36.72 -9.39
CA ARG A 432 -13.08 37.81 -9.41
C ARG A 432 -13.43 38.19 -10.84
N ASP A 433 -12.45 38.31 -11.72
CA ASP A 433 -12.66 38.69 -13.14
C ASP A 433 -13.42 37.59 -13.90
N GLU A 434 -13.13 36.30 -13.65
CA GLU A 434 -13.88 35.18 -14.22
C GLU A 434 -15.34 35.18 -13.78
N LYS A 435 -15.59 35.39 -12.49
CA LYS A 435 -16.96 35.48 -11.95
C LYS A 435 -17.73 36.65 -12.52
N LEU A 436 -17.08 37.81 -12.72
CA LEU A 436 -17.69 38.96 -13.36
C LEU A 436 -18.01 38.70 -14.84
N ARG A 437 -17.18 37.99 -15.57
CA ARG A 437 -17.46 37.59 -16.96
C ARG A 437 -18.63 36.61 -17.06
N GLN A 438 -18.77 35.67 -16.11
CA GLN A 438 -19.89 34.71 -16.06
C GLN A 438 -21.24 35.41 -15.71
N LEU A 439 -21.20 36.49 -14.95
CA LEU A 439 -22.40 37.26 -14.58
C LEU A 439 -22.79 38.32 -15.64
N GLY A 440 -21.87 38.61 -16.58
CA GLY A 440 -22.10 39.56 -17.66
C GLY A 440 -22.45 38.94 -19.01
N SER A 441 -22.51 37.61 -19.07
CA SER A 441 -22.98 36.81 -20.20
C SER A 441 -24.36 36.20 -19.91
#